data_b3cc93bec2f73dbd2ac78c8cff5b38d9
#
_entry.id   b3cc93bec2f73dbd2ac78c8cff5b38d9
#
_cell.length_a   1.000
_cell.length_b   1.000
_cell.length_c   1.000
_cell.angle_alpha   90.00
_cell.angle_beta   90.00
_cell.angle_gamma   90.00
#
_symmetry.space_group_name_H-M   'P 1'
#
loop_
_entity.id
_entity.type
_entity.pdbx_description
1 polymer ?
#
loop_
_entity_poly.entity_id
_entity_poly.type
_entity_poly.pdbx_seq_one_letter_code
_entity_poly.pdbx_strand_id
1 'polypeptide(L)'
;MVPGLLPEIESNHLIAATVRNYYFPILTGRLVVEVDNVEISEHTFEQVSESLSSELVPRSLLGFVRQLQKARAAEPTLVLPSAWQSEGISADTLGQDTTDKLREHYKNGKLLSVRAPLKIKPRGETAANTYIDLFLKNATPGEHVQTLVVRGSITVPTEGKKINLPDCHAALVATDELISRFLGDAENPAHTQWNERAEKLRLSWETGSSALRRVRAALPELYGMVAERIERDDPLAFLEFFSIPKSERRGETQPIAGRPGILPPPTPKPFRIEKRVGGFAILPDGGVRADQFPMQLQIRCAYDILSGNPYKRYSEYDFSFYRHPLQIKKENADCWPTLGNELDVIARKPDFKIEVSGFDPNRDLIIEAQS
;
A
#
# COMPACT_ATOMS: atom_id res chain seq x y z
N MET A 1 0.27 36.79 4.86
CA MET A 1 0.06 36.49 3.41
C MET A 1 1.30 35.78 2.90
N VAL A 2 1.19 34.59 2.38
CA VAL A 2 2.34 33.83 1.79
C VAL A 2 2.46 34.32 0.35
N PRO A 3 3.54 35.05 0.00
CA PRO A 3 3.71 35.53 -1.37
C PRO A 3 4.00 34.32 -2.29
N GLY A 4 3.28 34.21 -3.39
CA GLY A 4 3.50 33.20 -4.41
C GLY A 4 2.54 32.00 -4.37
N LEU A 5 1.43 32.06 -3.63
CA LEU A 5 0.36 31.09 -3.76
C LEU A 5 -0.21 31.17 -5.19
N LEU A 6 -0.31 30.02 -5.83
CA LEU A 6 -0.96 29.96 -7.15
C LEU A 6 -2.42 30.37 -7.00
N PRO A 7 -2.98 31.20 -7.93
CA PRO A 7 -4.35 31.70 -7.84
C PRO A 7 -5.42 30.58 -7.83
N GLU A 8 -5.02 29.35 -8.11
CA GLU A 8 -5.88 28.14 -8.12
C GLU A 8 -6.01 27.49 -6.73
N ILE A 9 -5.27 27.94 -5.71
CA ILE A 9 -5.34 27.37 -4.37
C ILE A 9 -6.35 28.19 -3.56
N GLU A 10 -7.55 27.68 -3.44
CA GLU A 10 -8.59 28.26 -2.58
C GLU A 10 -8.35 27.93 -1.11
N SER A 11 -8.85 28.78 -0.21
CA SER A 11 -8.76 28.59 1.24
C SER A 11 -9.28 27.23 1.70
N ASN A 12 -10.32 26.71 1.06
CA ASN A 12 -10.87 25.39 1.35
C ASN A 12 -9.87 24.25 1.10
N HIS A 13 -9.00 24.38 0.10
CA HIS A 13 -7.94 23.38 -0.15
C HIS A 13 -6.88 23.41 0.95
N LEU A 14 -6.53 24.60 1.46
CA LEU A 14 -5.57 24.75 2.57
C LEU A 14 -6.17 24.21 3.88
N ILE A 15 -7.43 24.52 4.17
CA ILE A 15 -8.16 23.99 5.31
C ILE A 15 -8.23 22.46 5.24
N ALA A 16 -8.61 21.91 4.10
CA ALA A 16 -8.68 20.46 3.89
C ALA A 16 -7.30 19.78 4.04
N ALA A 17 -6.24 20.39 3.49
CA ALA A 17 -4.87 19.90 3.65
C ALA A 17 -4.44 19.93 5.11
N THR A 18 -4.80 20.98 5.85
CA THR A 18 -4.53 21.12 7.29
C THR A 18 -5.26 20.02 8.08
N VAL A 19 -6.55 19.85 7.86
CA VAL A 19 -7.36 18.82 8.53
C VAL A 19 -6.81 17.41 8.26
N ARG A 20 -6.40 17.10 7.03
CA ARG A 20 -5.89 15.78 6.65
C ARG A 20 -4.50 15.46 7.19
N ASN A 21 -3.60 16.44 7.23
CA ASN A 21 -2.20 16.18 7.50
C ASN A 21 -1.77 16.61 8.91
N TYR A 22 -2.49 17.55 9.54
CA TYR A 22 -2.13 18.11 10.85
C TYR A 22 -3.18 17.85 11.94
N TYR A 23 -4.13 16.94 11.70
CA TYR A 23 -5.15 16.59 12.69
C TYR A 23 -4.56 16.23 14.05
N PHE A 24 -3.44 15.51 14.07
CA PHE A 24 -2.85 15.00 15.29
C PHE A 24 -2.33 16.13 16.24
N PRO A 25 -1.47 17.04 15.80
CA PRO A 25 -1.04 18.14 16.64
C PRO A 25 -2.18 19.11 16.99
N ILE A 26 -3.18 19.25 16.12
CA ILE A 26 -4.36 20.09 16.39
C ILE A 26 -5.21 19.46 17.50
N LEU A 27 -5.61 18.20 17.37
CA LEU A 27 -6.44 17.47 18.35
C LEU A 27 -5.73 17.22 19.69
N THR A 28 -4.41 17.36 19.74
CA THR A 28 -3.64 17.31 21.00
C THR A 28 -3.34 18.69 21.59
N GLY A 29 -3.94 19.75 21.04
CA GLY A 29 -3.79 21.13 21.52
C GLY A 29 -2.38 21.72 21.29
N ARG A 30 -1.56 21.11 20.42
CA ARG A 30 -0.17 21.54 20.16
C ARG A 30 -0.03 22.46 18.95
N LEU A 31 -1.07 22.54 18.12
CA LEU A 31 -1.08 23.37 16.92
C LEU A 31 -2.45 24.00 16.75
N VAL A 32 -2.45 25.28 16.50
CA VAL A 32 -3.60 26.03 16.00
C VAL A 32 -3.21 26.60 14.64
N VAL A 33 -4.05 26.44 13.65
CA VAL A 33 -3.83 26.94 12.29
C VAL A 33 -4.96 27.90 11.95
N GLU A 34 -4.61 29.05 11.44
CA GLU A 34 -5.57 30.04 10.94
C GLU A 34 -5.40 30.18 9.42
N VAL A 35 -6.49 29.97 8.69
CA VAL A 35 -6.54 30.15 7.24
C VAL A 35 -7.61 31.21 6.96
N ASP A 36 -7.18 32.39 6.54
CA ASP A 36 -8.01 33.58 6.44
C ASP A 36 -8.67 33.91 7.79
N ASN A 37 -9.98 33.70 7.93
CA ASN A 37 -10.72 33.95 9.16
C ASN A 37 -11.21 32.64 9.82
N VAL A 38 -10.67 31.48 9.40
CA VAL A 38 -11.06 30.16 9.93
C VAL A 38 -9.95 29.67 10.84
N GLU A 39 -10.23 29.61 12.13
CA GLU A 39 -9.35 28.98 13.12
C GLU A 39 -9.61 27.47 13.17
N ILE A 40 -8.54 26.68 13.05
CA ILE A 40 -8.54 25.22 13.16
C ILE A 40 -7.76 24.87 14.43
N SER A 41 -8.47 24.63 15.51
CA SER A 41 -7.95 24.30 16.82
C SER A 41 -8.58 22.99 17.33
N GLU A 42 -8.16 22.49 18.49
CA GLU A 42 -8.78 21.34 19.15
C GLU A 42 -10.29 21.50 19.29
N HIS A 43 -10.75 22.72 19.58
CA HIS A 43 -12.17 23.03 19.82
C HIS A 43 -12.99 23.22 18.54
N THR A 44 -12.38 23.73 17.47
CA THR A 44 -13.07 24.03 16.19
C THR A 44 -12.89 22.93 15.15
N PHE A 45 -11.97 21.99 15.35
CA PHE A 45 -11.60 20.95 14.38
C PHE A 45 -12.79 20.18 13.83
N GLU A 46 -13.72 19.79 14.70
CA GLU A 46 -14.89 19.01 14.32
C GLU A 46 -15.81 19.82 13.38
N GLN A 47 -16.16 21.03 13.79
CA GLN A 47 -17.02 21.92 13.02
C GLN A 47 -16.39 22.27 11.66
N VAL A 48 -15.09 22.59 11.65
CA VAL A 48 -14.37 22.92 10.42
C VAL A 48 -14.31 21.70 9.49
N SER A 49 -13.99 20.52 10.02
CA SER A 49 -13.92 19.30 9.21
C SER A 49 -15.29 18.88 8.64
N GLU A 50 -16.39 19.17 9.33
CA GLU A 50 -17.74 18.90 8.85
C GLU A 50 -18.21 19.88 7.76
N SER A 51 -17.70 21.10 7.76
CA SER A 51 -18.00 22.10 6.74
C SER A 51 -17.32 21.81 5.39
N LEU A 52 -16.28 20.98 5.36
CA LEU A 52 -15.58 20.63 4.13
C LEU A 52 -16.38 19.63 3.28
N SER A 53 -16.21 19.69 1.97
CA SER A 53 -16.80 18.69 1.09
C SER A 53 -16.17 17.30 1.32
N SER A 54 -16.94 16.23 1.13
CA SER A 54 -16.47 14.84 1.24
C SER A 54 -15.42 14.48 0.18
N GLU A 55 -15.32 15.23 -0.89
CA GLU A 55 -14.26 15.08 -1.90
C GLU A 55 -12.92 15.58 -1.38
N LEU A 56 -12.92 16.67 -0.62
CA LEU A 56 -11.70 17.23 -0.03
C LEU A 56 -11.23 16.42 1.17
N VAL A 57 -12.14 16.03 2.07
CA VAL A 57 -11.82 15.23 3.26
C VAL A 57 -12.85 14.10 3.41
N PRO A 58 -12.46 12.84 3.17
CA PRO A 58 -13.37 11.70 3.29
C PRO A 58 -13.94 11.56 4.71
N ARG A 59 -15.25 11.38 4.83
CA ARG A 59 -15.95 11.23 6.13
C ARG A 59 -15.46 10.01 6.92
N SER A 60 -15.11 8.94 6.23
CA SER A 60 -14.51 7.75 6.84
C SER A 60 -13.20 8.07 7.56
N LEU A 61 -12.35 8.90 6.96
CA LEU A 61 -11.11 9.36 7.58
C LEU A 61 -11.38 10.14 8.86
N LEU A 62 -12.31 11.09 8.84
CA LEU A 62 -12.67 11.87 10.04
C LEU A 62 -13.23 10.98 11.13
N GLY A 63 -14.11 10.04 10.79
CA GLY A 63 -14.64 9.05 11.73
C GLY A 63 -13.54 8.20 12.36
N PHE A 64 -12.56 7.77 11.57
CA PHE A 64 -11.41 7.02 12.06
C PHE A 64 -10.53 7.85 13.00
N VAL A 65 -10.20 9.09 12.62
CA VAL A 65 -9.37 10.01 13.44
C VAL A 65 -10.02 10.28 14.81
N ARG A 66 -11.33 10.47 14.86
CA ARG A 66 -12.08 10.65 16.13
C ARG A 66 -11.99 9.39 17.02
N GLN A 67 -12.12 8.20 16.44
CA GLN A 67 -11.97 6.95 17.18
C GLN A 67 -10.54 6.74 17.67
N LEU A 68 -9.56 7.08 16.84
CA LEU A 68 -8.14 7.05 17.19
C LEU A 68 -7.84 7.94 18.40
N GLN A 69 -8.35 9.16 18.42
CA GLN A 69 -8.18 10.08 19.54
C GLN A 69 -8.75 9.50 20.85
N LYS A 70 -9.97 8.96 20.80
CA LYS A 70 -10.59 8.31 21.97
C LYS A 70 -9.81 7.09 22.44
N ALA A 71 -9.37 6.22 21.52
CA ALA A 71 -8.63 5.02 21.84
C ALA A 71 -7.25 5.30 22.47
N ARG A 72 -6.61 6.41 22.09
CA ARG A 72 -5.33 6.82 22.69
C ARG A 72 -5.45 7.29 24.13
N ALA A 73 -6.61 7.80 24.54
CA ALA A 73 -6.89 8.18 25.93
C ALA A 73 -7.28 6.98 26.82
N ALA A 74 -7.54 5.82 26.22
CA ALA A 74 -7.91 4.58 26.90
C ALA A 74 -6.71 3.60 26.97
N GLU A 75 -6.86 2.54 27.75
CA GLU A 75 -5.91 1.43 27.74
C GLU A 75 -5.93 0.68 26.39
N PRO A 76 -4.78 0.23 25.90
CA PRO A 76 -4.73 -0.55 24.66
C PRO A 76 -5.48 -1.88 24.78
N THR A 77 -6.09 -2.33 23.69
CA THR A 77 -6.75 -3.64 23.60
C THR A 77 -5.78 -4.78 23.91
N LEU A 78 -4.51 -4.61 23.51
CA LEU A 78 -3.44 -5.56 23.74
C LEU A 78 -2.10 -4.84 23.88
N VAL A 79 -1.26 -5.34 24.79
CA VAL A 79 0.18 -5.04 24.82
C VAL A 79 0.92 -6.25 24.30
N LEU A 80 1.71 -6.09 23.25
CA LEU A 80 2.49 -7.20 22.65
C LEU A 80 3.57 -7.69 23.63
N PRO A 81 3.87 -9.00 23.64
CA PRO A 81 5.03 -9.52 24.34
C PRO A 81 6.31 -8.95 23.73
N SER A 82 7.38 -8.75 24.49
CA SER A 82 8.64 -8.17 23.97
C SER A 82 9.28 -9.02 22.85
N ALA A 83 8.95 -10.31 22.75
CA ALA A 83 9.40 -11.21 21.69
C ALA A 83 9.02 -10.75 20.27
N TRP A 84 7.93 -9.97 20.10
CA TRP A 84 7.52 -9.44 18.80
C TRP A 84 8.64 -8.66 18.08
N GLN A 85 9.52 -8.03 18.82
CA GLN A 85 10.63 -7.24 18.27
C GLN A 85 11.61 -8.10 17.47
N SER A 86 11.84 -9.35 17.86
CA SER A 86 12.71 -10.32 17.18
C SER A 86 11.96 -11.25 16.24
N GLU A 87 10.78 -11.71 16.65
CA GLU A 87 10.03 -12.78 15.99
C GLU A 87 8.92 -12.28 15.06
N GLY A 88 8.51 -11.02 15.23
CA GLY A 88 7.39 -10.44 14.49
C GLY A 88 6.04 -10.61 15.21
N ILE A 89 5.00 -10.06 14.58
CA ILE A 89 3.62 -10.19 15.04
C ILE A 89 2.97 -11.35 14.28
N SER A 90 2.74 -12.44 14.96
CA SER A 90 2.14 -13.65 14.39
C SER A 90 1.24 -14.36 15.40
N ALA A 91 0.46 -15.33 14.95
CA ALA A 91 -0.34 -16.17 15.83
C ALA A 91 0.55 -17.00 16.79
N ASP A 92 1.75 -17.39 16.36
CA ASP A 92 2.70 -18.12 17.20
C ASP A 92 3.24 -17.24 18.34
N THR A 93 3.51 -15.96 18.04
CA THR A 93 4.02 -15.01 19.06
C THR A 93 2.97 -14.63 20.10
N LEU A 94 1.68 -14.55 19.69
CA LEU A 94 0.58 -14.09 20.56
C LEU A 94 -0.24 -15.23 21.18
N GLY A 95 -0.17 -16.42 20.62
CA GLY A 95 -1.02 -17.55 20.94
C GLY A 95 -2.41 -17.47 20.23
N GLN A 96 -2.95 -18.65 19.93
CA GLN A 96 -4.16 -18.79 19.11
C GLN A 96 -5.38 -18.07 19.72
N ASP A 97 -5.63 -18.26 21.02
CA ASP A 97 -6.78 -17.64 21.71
C ASP A 97 -6.78 -16.10 21.61
N THR A 98 -5.60 -15.48 21.76
CA THR A 98 -5.46 -14.02 21.64
C THR A 98 -5.69 -13.58 20.21
N THR A 99 -5.12 -14.32 19.26
CA THR A 99 -5.26 -14.06 17.82
C THR A 99 -6.73 -14.13 17.39
N ASP A 100 -7.47 -15.15 17.83
CA ASP A 100 -8.88 -15.33 17.48
C ASP A 100 -9.77 -14.22 18.07
N LYS A 101 -9.51 -13.78 19.29
CA LYS A 101 -10.17 -12.61 19.89
C LYS A 101 -9.92 -11.32 19.11
N LEU A 102 -8.68 -11.10 18.66
CA LEU A 102 -8.33 -9.93 17.87
C LEU A 102 -8.99 -9.97 16.48
N ARG A 103 -9.04 -11.14 15.85
CA ARG A 103 -9.73 -11.35 14.57
C ARG A 103 -11.22 -11.05 14.68
N GLU A 104 -11.87 -11.60 15.70
CA GLU A 104 -13.29 -11.34 15.96
C GLU A 104 -13.56 -9.85 16.19
N HIS A 105 -12.71 -9.20 16.99
CA HIS A 105 -12.82 -7.77 17.26
C HIS A 105 -12.69 -6.93 15.97
N TYR A 106 -11.73 -7.28 15.13
CA TYR A 106 -11.50 -6.64 13.84
C TYR A 106 -12.63 -6.87 12.84
N LYS A 107 -13.11 -8.13 12.71
CA LYS A 107 -14.27 -8.47 11.87
C LYS A 107 -15.54 -7.69 12.24
N ASN A 108 -15.75 -7.49 13.52
CA ASN A 108 -16.90 -6.73 14.03
C ASN A 108 -16.76 -5.20 13.81
N GLY A 109 -15.78 -4.75 13.03
CA GLY A 109 -15.55 -3.34 12.71
C GLY A 109 -15.12 -2.47 13.90
N LYS A 110 -14.71 -3.10 15.01
CA LYS A 110 -14.20 -2.39 16.18
C LYS A 110 -12.75 -1.96 15.97
N LEU A 111 -12.38 -0.80 16.51
CA LEU A 111 -11.00 -0.33 16.46
C LEU A 111 -10.12 -1.19 17.39
N LEU A 112 -9.10 -1.81 16.83
CA LEU A 112 -8.01 -2.43 17.58
C LEU A 112 -7.00 -1.37 17.97
N SER A 113 -6.58 -1.38 19.24
CA SER A 113 -5.50 -0.54 19.80
C SER A 113 -4.46 -1.45 20.41
N VAL A 114 -3.29 -1.56 19.79
CA VAL A 114 -2.24 -2.49 20.19
C VAL A 114 -0.96 -1.73 20.50
N ARG A 115 -0.47 -1.85 21.73
CA ARG A 115 0.83 -1.30 22.12
C ARG A 115 1.94 -2.30 21.85
N ALA A 116 2.95 -1.88 21.12
CA ALA A 116 4.11 -2.67 20.77
C ALA A 116 5.36 -2.12 21.48
N PRO A 117 5.78 -2.71 22.63
CA PRO A 117 6.97 -2.28 23.35
C PRO A 117 8.22 -2.60 22.52
N LEU A 118 9.17 -1.67 22.56
CA LEU A 118 10.44 -1.73 21.83
C LEU A 118 11.60 -1.47 22.76
N LYS A 119 12.73 -2.10 22.49
CA LYS A 119 13.99 -1.78 23.13
C LYS A 119 14.96 -1.27 22.09
N ILE A 120 15.39 -0.04 22.23
CA ILE A 120 16.34 0.59 21.31
C ILE A 120 17.58 1.10 22.07
N LYS A 121 18.71 1.16 21.38
CA LYS A 121 20.00 1.48 22.03
C LYS A 121 20.67 2.65 21.33
N PRO A 122 20.72 3.85 21.98
CA PRO A 122 21.58 4.92 21.54
C PRO A 122 23.06 4.49 21.64
N ARG A 123 23.91 5.01 20.75
CA ARG A 123 25.35 4.71 20.82
C ARG A 123 25.97 5.31 22.07
N GLY A 124 26.77 4.51 22.76
CA GLY A 124 27.42 4.91 24.00
C GLY A 124 26.51 4.92 25.23
N GLU A 125 25.26 4.53 25.11
CA GLU A 125 24.30 4.47 26.20
C GLU A 125 23.78 3.05 26.42
N THR A 126 23.06 2.82 27.51
CA THR A 126 22.34 1.58 27.75
C THR A 126 21.07 1.52 26.90
N ALA A 127 20.67 0.31 26.50
CA ALA A 127 19.42 0.13 25.81
C ALA A 127 18.23 0.52 26.69
N ALA A 128 17.30 1.30 26.13
CA ALA A 128 16.14 1.80 26.84
C ALA A 128 14.82 1.32 26.21
N ASN A 129 13.80 1.20 27.03
CA ASN A 129 12.48 0.77 26.62
C ASN A 129 11.67 1.96 26.08
N THR A 130 10.92 1.70 25.03
CA THR A 130 9.98 2.62 24.41
C THR A 130 8.82 1.82 23.81
N TYR A 131 7.92 2.43 23.08
CA TYR A 131 6.80 1.75 22.45
C TYR A 131 6.27 2.52 21.24
N ILE A 132 5.54 1.80 20.39
CA ILE A 132 4.66 2.37 19.37
C ILE A 132 3.24 1.87 19.60
N ASP A 133 2.26 2.68 19.29
CA ASP A 133 0.85 2.28 19.34
C ASP A 133 0.37 2.05 17.90
N LEU A 134 -0.27 0.91 17.67
CA LEU A 134 -0.80 0.44 16.40
C LEU A 134 -2.31 0.42 16.46
N PHE A 135 -2.96 0.94 15.44
CA PHE A 135 -4.42 0.98 15.36
C PHE A 135 -4.87 0.40 14.03
N LEU A 136 -5.83 -0.50 14.07
CA LEU A 136 -6.45 -1.10 12.89
C LEU A 136 -7.97 -1.09 13.04
N LYS A 137 -8.66 -0.77 11.97
CA LYS A 137 -10.12 -0.85 11.88
C LYS A 137 -10.51 -1.35 10.51
N ASN A 138 -11.29 -2.42 10.47
CA ASN A 138 -11.89 -2.89 9.23
C ASN A 138 -12.77 -1.80 8.62
N ALA A 139 -12.59 -1.53 7.33
CA ALA A 139 -13.37 -0.55 6.59
C ALA A 139 -14.61 -1.20 5.97
N THR A 140 -15.65 -0.41 5.78
CA THR A 140 -16.80 -0.85 5.02
C THR A 140 -16.45 -0.88 3.53
N PRO A 141 -16.96 -1.85 2.76
CA PRO A 141 -16.71 -1.90 1.32
C PRO A 141 -17.01 -0.59 0.62
N GLY A 142 -16.04 -0.08 -0.16
CA GLY A 142 -16.15 1.19 -0.86
C GLY A 142 -15.73 2.43 -0.06
N GLU A 143 -15.35 2.29 1.20
CA GLU A 143 -14.75 3.39 1.96
C GLU A 143 -13.35 3.74 1.45
N HIS A 144 -13.05 5.03 1.45
CA HIS A 144 -11.69 5.49 1.21
C HIS A 144 -10.83 5.20 2.44
N VAL A 145 -9.91 4.26 2.32
CA VAL A 145 -9.00 3.86 3.40
C VAL A 145 -7.70 4.65 3.36
N GLN A 146 -7.10 4.86 4.52
CA GLN A 146 -5.83 5.54 4.66
C GLN A 146 -5.03 4.99 5.83
N THR A 147 -3.71 4.83 5.64
CA THR A 147 -2.77 4.56 6.72
C THR A 147 -2.13 5.85 7.19
N LEU A 148 -2.24 6.12 8.48
CA LEU A 148 -1.66 7.29 9.15
C LEU A 148 -0.39 6.88 9.89
N VAL A 149 0.69 7.64 9.70
CA VAL A 149 1.93 7.46 10.46
C VAL A 149 2.24 8.76 11.19
N VAL A 150 2.37 8.68 12.50
CA VAL A 150 2.59 9.83 13.39
C VAL A 150 3.86 9.62 14.18
N ARG A 151 4.75 10.62 14.17
CA ARG A 151 5.94 10.66 14.98
C ARG A 151 5.95 11.93 15.85
N GLY A 152 5.99 11.76 17.16
CA GLY A 152 5.83 12.87 18.08
C GLY A 152 4.47 13.56 17.90
N SER A 153 4.46 14.75 17.34
CA SER A 153 3.25 15.52 17.04
C SER A 153 3.00 15.73 15.55
N ILE A 154 3.83 15.17 14.66
CA ILE A 154 3.70 15.37 13.21
C ILE A 154 3.34 14.07 12.48
N THR A 155 2.63 14.21 11.38
CA THR A 155 2.35 13.10 10.45
C THR A 155 3.52 12.93 9.48
N VAL A 156 3.81 11.68 9.12
CA VAL A 156 4.84 11.29 8.12
C VAL A 156 4.13 10.69 6.90
N PRO A 157 3.67 11.52 5.96
CA PRO A 157 2.66 11.12 4.98
C PRO A 157 3.16 10.09 3.97
N THR A 158 4.42 10.14 3.56
CA THR A 158 4.96 9.18 2.58
C THR A 158 5.14 7.78 3.21
N GLU A 159 5.45 7.69 4.50
CA GLU A 159 5.50 6.39 5.18
C GLU A 159 4.10 5.74 5.25
N GLY A 160 3.06 6.52 5.54
CA GLY A 160 1.68 6.01 5.50
C GLY A 160 1.28 5.48 4.12
N LYS A 161 1.65 6.18 3.06
CA LYS A 161 1.36 5.75 1.67
C LYS A 161 2.11 4.49 1.24
N LYS A 162 3.28 4.20 1.83
CA LYS A 162 4.03 2.96 1.55
C LYS A 162 3.39 1.72 2.18
N ILE A 163 2.59 1.89 3.22
CA ILE A 163 1.89 0.81 3.90
C ILE A 163 0.53 0.65 3.23
N ASN A 164 0.43 -0.29 2.30
CA ASN A 164 -0.82 -0.60 1.62
C ASN A 164 -1.57 -1.70 2.39
N LEU A 165 -2.65 -1.32 3.05
CA LEU A 165 -3.54 -2.22 3.78
C LEU A 165 -4.94 -2.08 3.15
N PRO A 166 -5.30 -2.98 2.24
CA PRO A 166 -6.60 -2.93 1.59
C PRO A 166 -7.71 -3.10 2.63
N ASP A 167 -8.82 -2.39 2.43
CA ASP A 167 -10.03 -2.47 3.27
C ASP A 167 -9.79 -2.23 4.78
N CYS A 168 -8.75 -1.43 5.11
CA CYS A 168 -8.37 -1.17 6.50
C CYS A 168 -7.97 0.29 6.71
N HIS A 169 -8.59 0.94 7.69
CA HIS A 169 -8.04 2.16 8.28
C HIS A 169 -6.98 1.78 9.30
N ALA A 170 -5.79 2.35 9.17
CA ALA A 170 -4.67 2.02 10.03
C ALA A 170 -3.93 3.26 10.54
N ALA A 171 -3.33 3.15 11.73
CA ALA A 171 -2.43 4.18 12.22
C ALA A 171 -1.27 3.55 13.02
N LEU A 172 -0.07 4.10 12.80
CA LEU A 172 1.10 3.90 13.65
C LEU A 172 1.41 5.22 14.36
N VAL A 173 1.41 5.20 15.68
CA VAL A 173 1.61 6.40 16.52
C VAL A 173 2.82 6.19 17.44
N ALA A 174 3.84 7.00 17.26
CA ALA A 174 5.10 6.99 18.00
C ALA A 174 5.28 8.31 18.73
N THR A 175 4.68 8.46 19.92
CA THR A 175 4.69 9.71 20.71
C THR A 175 5.60 9.68 21.93
N ASP A 176 6.06 8.51 22.35
CA ASP A 176 7.08 8.42 23.38
C ASP A 176 8.36 9.15 22.93
N GLU A 177 9.04 9.82 23.85
CA GLU A 177 10.18 10.69 23.53
C GLU A 177 11.31 9.93 22.84
N LEU A 178 11.64 8.74 23.34
CA LEU A 178 12.76 7.97 22.81
C LEU A 178 12.50 7.46 21.38
N ILE A 179 11.35 6.88 21.11
CA ILE A 179 10.98 6.44 19.77
C ILE A 179 10.80 7.61 18.82
N SER A 180 10.26 8.72 19.29
CA SER A 180 10.09 9.93 18.49
C SER A 180 11.45 10.51 18.05
N ARG A 181 12.43 10.57 18.94
CA ARG A 181 13.82 10.97 18.63
C ARG A 181 14.45 9.99 17.64
N PHE A 182 14.34 8.69 17.89
CA PHE A 182 14.84 7.64 17.02
C PHE A 182 14.32 7.75 15.57
N LEU A 183 13.01 7.87 15.41
CA LEU A 183 12.39 8.03 14.10
C LEU A 183 12.72 9.36 13.45
N GLY A 184 12.88 10.43 14.25
CA GLY A 184 13.31 11.74 13.77
C GLY A 184 14.72 11.72 13.16
N ASP A 185 15.64 10.92 13.73
CA ASP A 185 16.98 10.73 13.16
C ASP A 185 16.98 9.92 11.87
N ALA A 186 15.92 9.19 11.60
CA ALA A 186 15.69 8.48 10.34
C ALA A 186 14.98 9.34 9.27
N GLU A 187 14.39 10.48 9.64
CA GLU A 187 13.61 11.30 8.71
C GLU A 187 14.45 12.06 7.71
N ASN A 188 13.85 12.26 6.53
CA ASN A 188 14.37 13.22 5.56
C ASN A 188 14.10 14.67 6.04
N PRO A 189 14.81 15.69 5.50
CA PRO A 189 14.62 17.08 5.92
C PRO A 189 13.19 17.63 5.77
N ALA A 190 12.40 17.04 4.89
CA ALA A 190 11.00 17.42 4.66
C ALA A 190 10.01 16.75 5.64
N HIS A 191 10.47 15.89 6.55
CA HIS A 191 9.66 15.12 7.51
C HIS A 191 8.55 14.27 6.87
N THR A 192 8.75 13.79 5.64
CA THR A 192 7.75 13.04 4.89
C THR A 192 7.98 11.54 4.87
N GLN A 193 9.21 11.10 5.07
CA GLN A 193 9.60 9.69 5.00
C GLN A 193 10.84 9.38 5.83
N TRP A 194 10.97 8.12 6.23
CA TRP A 194 12.14 7.60 6.92
C TRP A 194 13.14 6.99 5.94
N ASN A 195 14.43 7.11 6.24
CA ASN A 195 15.51 6.54 5.47
C ASN A 195 16.37 5.63 6.36
N GLU A 196 16.45 4.35 6.05
CA GLU A 196 17.26 3.37 6.78
C GLU A 196 18.77 3.67 6.72
N ARG A 197 19.18 4.44 5.72
CA ARG A 197 20.58 4.85 5.49
C ARG A 197 20.86 6.27 5.98
N ALA A 198 19.93 6.90 6.70
CA ALA A 198 20.14 8.23 7.24
C ALA A 198 21.42 8.27 8.10
N GLU A 199 22.25 9.27 7.90
CA GLU A 199 23.52 9.40 8.59
C GLU A 199 23.31 9.52 10.11
N LYS A 200 22.37 10.35 10.54
CA LYS A 200 22.02 10.50 11.95
C LYS A 200 21.58 9.19 12.59
N LEU A 201 20.74 8.40 11.89
CA LEU A 201 20.31 7.09 12.37
C LEU A 201 21.50 6.16 12.60
N ARG A 202 22.45 6.13 11.65
CA ARG A 202 23.65 5.28 11.73
C ARG A 202 24.62 5.73 12.81
N LEU A 203 24.78 7.04 13.02
CA LEU A 203 25.72 7.60 13.97
C LEU A 203 25.20 7.58 15.41
N SER A 204 23.88 7.76 15.60
CA SER A 204 23.30 7.90 16.94
C SER A 204 22.77 6.60 17.53
N TRP A 205 22.53 5.55 16.69
CA TRP A 205 21.84 4.34 17.16
C TRP A 205 22.61 3.07 16.79
N GLU A 206 22.64 2.13 17.75
CA GLU A 206 23.19 0.79 17.49
C GLU A 206 22.28 -0.07 16.65
N THR A 207 21.96 -0.69 15.98
CA THR A 207 20.91 -1.43 15.28
C THR A 207 19.80 -0.55 14.66
N GLY A 208 20.09 0.73 14.37
CA GLY A 208 19.07 1.67 13.89
C GLY A 208 18.28 1.18 12.67
N SER A 209 18.94 0.66 11.62
CA SER A 209 18.27 0.18 10.41
C SER A 209 17.37 -1.04 10.66
N SER A 210 17.77 -1.97 11.53
CA SER A 210 16.95 -3.16 11.85
C SER A 210 15.75 -2.79 12.71
N ALA A 211 15.93 -1.90 13.68
CA ALA A 211 14.83 -1.39 14.50
C ALA A 211 13.80 -0.61 13.65
N LEU A 212 14.26 0.22 12.71
CA LEU A 212 13.36 0.94 11.80
C LEU A 212 12.57 -0.02 10.90
N ARG A 213 13.21 -1.07 10.37
CA ARG A 213 12.50 -2.11 9.59
C ARG A 213 11.45 -2.81 10.43
N ARG A 214 11.74 -3.07 11.71
CA ARG A 214 10.79 -3.68 12.65
C ARG A 214 9.57 -2.79 12.89
N VAL A 215 9.79 -1.49 13.08
CA VAL A 215 8.70 -0.50 13.21
C VAL A 215 7.82 -0.47 11.96
N ARG A 216 8.42 -0.46 10.77
CA ARG A 216 7.67 -0.47 9.50
C ARG A 216 6.87 -1.74 9.27
N ALA A 217 7.37 -2.88 9.72
CA ALA A 217 6.71 -4.17 9.55
C ALA A 217 5.52 -4.36 10.51
N ALA A 218 5.46 -3.62 11.60
CA ALA A 218 4.50 -3.85 12.68
C ALA A 218 3.02 -3.77 12.22
N LEU A 219 2.64 -2.71 11.47
CA LEU A 219 1.27 -2.60 10.96
C LEU A 219 0.92 -3.68 9.92
N PRO A 220 1.73 -3.93 8.87
CA PRO A 220 1.49 -5.01 7.93
C PRO A 220 1.39 -6.40 8.56
N GLU A 221 2.23 -6.70 9.55
CA GLU A 221 2.20 -7.99 10.26
C GLU A 221 0.94 -8.13 11.11
N LEU A 222 0.57 -7.08 11.88
CA LEU A 222 -0.66 -7.07 12.66
C LEU A 222 -1.88 -7.23 11.76
N TYR A 223 -1.93 -6.50 10.64
CA TYR A 223 -2.99 -6.63 9.65
C TYR A 223 -3.05 -8.05 9.06
N GLY A 224 -1.91 -8.59 8.62
CA GLY A 224 -1.86 -9.94 8.07
C GLY A 224 -2.31 -11.04 9.03
N MET A 225 -2.18 -10.81 10.34
CA MET A 225 -2.63 -11.72 11.38
C MET A 225 -4.14 -11.62 11.64
N VAL A 226 -4.73 -10.41 11.62
CA VAL A 226 -6.14 -10.20 11.98
C VAL A 226 -7.09 -10.16 10.78
N ALA A 227 -6.63 -9.69 9.63
CA ALA A 227 -7.39 -9.77 8.41
C ALA A 227 -7.45 -11.24 7.99
N GLU A 228 -8.64 -11.84 7.94
CA GLU A 228 -8.76 -13.07 7.19
C GLU A 228 -8.20 -12.80 5.81
N ARG A 229 -7.17 -13.56 5.43
CA ARG A 229 -6.96 -13.73 4.01
C ARG A 229 -8.31 -14.22 3.49
N ILE A 230 -9.00 -13.40 2.71
CA ILE A 230 -9.90 -13.91 1.71
C ILE A 230 -8.99 -14.89 1.00
N GLU A 231 -9.15 -16.19 1.25
CA GLU A 231 -8.62 -17.19 0.35
C GLU A 231 -9.21 -16.76 -0.98
N ARG A 232 -8.42 -16.04 -1.77
CA ARG A 232 -8.70 -15.93 -3.19
C ARG A 232 -8.79 -17.37 -3.59
N ASP A 233 -9.97 -17.78 -4.04
CA ASP A 233 -10.18 -19.11 -4.58
C ASP A 233 -8.89 -19.46 -5.33
N ASP A 234 -8.08 -20.30 -4.72
CA ASP A 234 -6.88 -20.79 -5.37
C ASP A 234 -7.42 -21.71 -6.47
N PRO A 235 -7.43 -21.27 -7.73
CA PRO A 235 -7.93 -22.11 -8.82
C PRO A 235 -7.15 -23.43 -8.92
N LEU A 236 -6.04 -23.54 -8.17
CA LEU A 236 -5.20 -24.73 -8.07
C LEU A 236 -5.53 -25.57 -6.83
N ALA A 237 -6.29 -25.06 -5.84
CA ALA A 237 -6.65 -25.82 -4.65
C ALA A 237 -7.43 -27.10 -4.97
N PHE A 238 -8.20 -27.09 -6.07
CA PHE A 238 -8.89 -28.28 -6.56
C PHE A 238 -7.98 -29.26 -7.32
N LEU A 239 -6.81 -28.84 -7.80
CA LEU A 239 -5.89 -29.74 -8.50
C LEU A 239 -5.28 -30.80 -7.57
N GLU A 240 -5.14 -30.52 -6.27
CA GLU A 240 -4.72 -31.54 -5.30
C GLU A 240 -5.78 -32.63 -5.10
N PHE A 241 -7.07 -32.29 -5.22
CA PHE A 241 -8.18 -33.24 -5.09
C PHE A 241 -8.48 -33.99 -6.39
N PHE A 242 -8.13 -33.41 -7.53
CA PHE A 242 -8.35 -34.01 -8.86
C PHE A 242 -7.05 -34.52 -9.53
N SER A 243 -5.94 -34.54 -8.80
CA SER A 243 -4.75 -35.22 -9.28
C SER A 243 -5.07 -36.73 -9.44
N ILE A 244 -5.16 -37.18 -10.67
CA ILE A 244 -5.27 -38.61 -10.98
C ILE A 244 -4.07 -39.30 -10.35
N PRO A 245 -4.25 -40.26 -9.41
CA PRO A 245 -3.12 -40.97 -8.83
C PRO A 245 -2.30 -41.59 -9.96
N LYS A 246 -1.06 -41.18 -10.09
CA LYS A 246 -0.11 -41.85 -10.99
C LYS A 246 -0.06 -43.30 -10.56
N SER A 247 -0.59 -44.19 -11.38
CA SER A 247 -0.45 -45.62 -11.19
C SER A 247 1.02 -45.95 -11.01
N GLU A 248 1.34 -46.51 -9.85
CA GLU A 248 2.67 -47.05 -9.54
C GLU A 248 2.99 -48.13 -10.59
N ARG A 249 3.73 -47.76 -11.62
CA ARG A 249 4.51 -48.72 -12.38
C ARG A 249 5.81 -48.95 -11.62
N ARG A 250 5.87 -50.07 -10.89
CA ARG A 250 7.10 -50.68 -10.44
C ARG A 250 8.01 -50.88 -11.67
N GLY A 251 9.19 -50.29 -11.62
CA GLY A 251 10.26 -50.49 -12.59
C GLY A 251 11.37 -49.50 -12.30
N GLU A 252 12.37 -49.97 -11.52
CA GLU A 252 13.64 -49.32 -11.32
C GLU A 252 14.29 -48.98 -12.66
N THR A 253 14.60 -47.72 -12.91
CA THR A 253 15.66 -47.30 -13.83
C THR A 253 16.26 -46.00 -13.34
N GLN A 254 17.57 -46.03 -13.19
CA GLN A 254 18.44 -44.95 -12.75
C GLN A 254 18.28 -43.67 -13.59
N PRO A 255 18.54 -42.48 -13.03
CA PRO A 255 18.42 -41.22 -13.76
C PRO A 255 19.53 -41.11 -14.80
N ILE A 256 19.15 -41.15 -16.06
CA ILE A 256 20.02 -40.73 -17.16
C ILE A 256 19.97 -39.19 -17.22
N ALA A 257 21.09 -38.59 -16.92
CA ALA A 257 21.29 -37.15 -17.12
C ALA A 257 21.12 -36.78 -18.59
N GLY A 258 20.31 -35.76 -18.88
CA GLY A 258 20.37 -34.98 -20.10
C GLY A 258 19.35 -35.32 -21.19
N ARG A 259 18.05 -35.11 -20.94
CA ARG A 259 17.12 -34.70 -21.99
C ARG A 259 16.37 -33.47 -21.54
N PRO A 260 16.37 -32.36 -22.31
CA PRO A 260 15.50 -31.24 -22.03
C PRO A 260 14.06 -31.73 -22.09
N GLY A 261 13.32 -31.59 -20.98
CA GLY A 261 11.88 -31.86 -20.96
C GLY A 261 11.23 -30.99 -22.03
N ILE A 262 10.48 -31.61 -22.95
CA ILE A 262 9.60 -30.91 -23.87
C ILE A 262 8.55 -30.27 -22.97
N LEU A 263 8.70 -28.95 -22.73
CA LEU A 263 7.65 -28.15 -22.10
C LEU A 263 6.40 -28.26 -23.02
N PRO A 264 5.21 -28.46 -22.46
CA PRO A 264 4.00 -28.39 -23.26
C PRO A 264 3.98 -27.06 -24.00
N PRO A 265 3.55 -26.99 -25.26
CA PRO A 265 3.48 -25.75 -26.01
C PRO A 265 2.65 -24.75 -25.19
N PRO A 266 3.09 -23.48 -25.10
CA PRO A 266 2.37 -22.45 -24.37
C PRO A 266 0.96 -22.37 -24.92
N THR A 267 -0.03 -22.32 -24.03
CA THR A 267 -1.44 -22.15 -24.42
C THR A 267 -1.53 -20.90 -25.28
N PRO A 268 -2.06 -20.96 -26.50
CA PRO A 268 -2.14 -19.79 -27.38
C PRO A 268 -2.96 -18.72 -26.69
N LYS A 269 -2.34 -17.54 -26.48
CA LYS A 269 -3.05 -16.39 -25.92
C LYS A 269 -4.05 -15.88 -26.97
N PRO A 270 -5.24 -15.42 -26.56
CA PRO A 270 -6.25 -14.91 -27.50
C PRO A 270 -5.88 -13.55 -28.11
N PHE A 271 -4.75 -12.99 -27.77
CA PHE A 271 -4.24 -11.69 -28.25
C PHE A 271 -2.72 -11.70 -28.38
N ARG A 272 -2.21 -10.79 -29.20
CA ARG A 272 -0.78 -10.54 -29.34
C ARG A 272 -0.46 -9.09 -29.06
N ILE A 273 0.75 -8.84 -28.54
CA ILE A 273 1.29 -7.51 -28.25
C ILE A 273 2.35 -7.19 -29.32
N GLU A 274 2.14 -6.11 -30.04
CA GLU A 274 3.12 -5.57 -30.99
C GLU A 274 3.79 -4.32 -30.40
N LYS A 275 5.07 -4.43 -30.10
CA LYS A 275 5.86 -3.27 -29.68
C LYS A 275 6.11 -2.33 -30.85
N ARG A 276 6.03 -1.02 -30.58
CA ARG A 276 6.30 0.06 -31.53
C ARG A 276 7.20 1.10 -30.92
N VAL A 277 7.85 1.92 -31.73
CA VAL A 277 8.68 3.02 -31.23
C VAL A 277 7.78 3.98 -30.42
N GLY A 278 8.09 4.15 -29.15
CA GLY A 278 7.32 5.00 -28.23
C GLY A 278 5.91 4.49 -27.92
N GLY A 279 5.67 3.15 -28.03
CA GLY A 279 4.35 2.60 -27.72
C GLY A 279 4.17 1.12 -28.01
N PHE A 280 2.91 0.69 -28.07
CA PHE A 280 2.54 -0.69 -28.43
C PHE A 280 1.12 -0.77 -28.98
N ALA A 281 0.82 -1.89 -29.59
CA ALA A 281 -0.54 -2.25 -29.98
C ALA A 281 -0.91 -3.64 -29.43
N ILE A 282 -2.18 -3.82 -29.05
CA ILE A 282 -2.76 -5.11 -28.73
C ILE A 282 -3.81 -5.45 -29.76
N LEU A 283 -3.63 -6.61 -30.35
CA LEU A 283 -4.41 -7.11 -31.47
C LEU A 283 -4.91 -8.53 -31.14
N PRO A 284 -6.04 -8.95 -31.71
CA PRO A 284 -6.46 -10.35 -31.60
C PRO A 284 -5.41 -11.27 -32.24
N ASP A 285 -5.22 -12.46 -31.69
CA ASP A 285 -4.42 -13.50 -32.32
C ASP A 285 -5.30 -14.40 -33.17
N GLY A 286 -4.72 -15.09 -34.19
CA GLY A 286 -5.46 -15.79 -35.24
C GLY A 286 -6.33 -16.98 -34.79
N GLY A 287 -6.37 -17.31 -33.50
CA GLY A 287 -7.19 -18.37 -32.92
C GLY A 287 -8.42 -17.89 -32.12
N VAL A 288 -8.73 -16.59 -32.14
CA VAL A 288 -9.82 -16.02 -31.34
C VAL A 288 -11.19 -16.35 -31.92
N ARG A 289 -12.09 -16.87 -31.08
CA ARG A 289 -13.47 -17.19 -31.44
C ARG A 289 -14.44 -16.09 -31.03
N ALA A 290 -15.51 -15.92 -31.77
CA ALA A 290 -16.51 -14.88 -31.47
C ALA A 290 -17.27 -15.13 -30.16
N ASP A 291 -17.32 -16.36 -29.67
CA ASP A 291 -17.94 -16.73 -28.39
C ASP A 291 -17.11 -16.34 -27.16
N GLN A 292 -15.85 -15.93 -27.35
CA GLN A 292 -14.97 -15.43 -26.28
C GLN A 292 -15.15 -13.94 -25.97
N PHE A 293 -16.06 -13.25 -26.65
CA PHE A 293 -16.32 -11.83 -26.45
C PHE A 293 -17.63 -11.58 -25.70
N PRO A 294 -17.69 -10.56 -24.81
CA PRO A 294 -16.64 -9.61 -24.50
C PRO A 294 -15.50 -10.22 -23.67
N MET A 295 -14.24 -9.93 -24.03
CA MET A 295 -13.06 -10.40 -23.32
C MET A 295 -12.46 -9.29 -22.46
N GLN A 296 -12.18 -9.60 -21.20
CA GLN A 296 -11.51 -8.67 -20.29
C GLN A 296 -10.00 -8.87 -20.35
N LEU A 297 -9.25 -7.77 -20.46
CA LEU A 297 -7.80 -7.76 -20.45
C LEU A 297 -7.30 -6.74 -19.44
N GLN A 298 -6.29 -7.10 -18.67
CA GLN A 298 -5.55 -6.18 -17.84
C GLN A 298 -4.15 -6.00 -18.44
N ILE A 299 -3.78 -4.75 -18.71
CA ILE A 299 -2.49 -4.37 -19.30
C ILE A 299 -1.69 -3.63 -18.25
N ARG A 300 -0.45 -4.04 -18.06
CA ARG A 300 0.49 -3.41 -17.15
C ARG A 300 1.77 -3.05 -17.89
N CYS A 301 2.25 -1.83 -17.68
CA CYS A 301 3.45 -1.32 -18.34
C CYS A 301 4.49 -0.84 -17.32
N ALA A 302 5.77 -0.96 -17.67
CA ALA A 302 6.87 -0.36 -16.96
C ALA A 302 8.06 -0.18 -17.90
N TYR A 303 8.94 0.79 -17.64
CA TYR A 303 10.22 0.83 -18.33
C TYR A 303 11.18 -0.22 -17.78
N ASP A 304 11.98 -0.82 -18.66
CA ASP A 304 13.00 -1.79 -18.26
C ASP A 304 14.05 -1.15 -17.36
N ILE A 305 14.57 -1.94 -16.44
CA ILE A 305 15.56 -1.52 -15.45
C ILE A 305 16.68 -2.56 -15.36
N LEU A 306 17.90 -2.10 -15.10
CA LEU A 306 19.09 -2.95 -15.04
C LEU A 306 19.00 -4.08 -13.97
N SER A 307 18.20 -3.92 -12.94
CA SER A 307 18.03 -4.95 -11.90
C SER A 307 16.73 -4.79 -11.10
N GLY A 308 16.11 -5.90 -10.76
CA GLY A 308 14.88 -5.96 -9.96
C GLY A 308 13.61 -6.08 -10.82
N ASN A 309 12.45 -5.97 -10.18
CA ASN A 309 11.15 -6.04 -10.87
C ASN A 309 10.76 -4.63 -11.34
N PRO A 310 10.63 -4.39 -12.66
CA PRO A 310 10.33 -3.07 -13.22
C PRO A 310 8.97 -2.54 -12.77
N TYR A 311 7.96 -3.40 -12.63
CA TYR A 311 6.62 -3.00 -12.18
C TYR A 311 6.61 -2.51 -10.72
N LYS A 312 7.47 -3.05 -9.86
CA LYS A 312 7.61 -2.60 -8.47
C LYS A 312 8.37 -1.27 -8.35
N ARG A 313 9.13 -0.90 -9.36
CA ARG A 313 9.90 0.35 -9.41
C ARG A 313 9.27 1.41 -10.30
N TYR A 314 8.08 1.15 -10.83
CA TYR A 314 7.33 2.14 -11.58
C TYR A 314 7.14 3.44 -10.78
N SER A 315 7.24 4.55 -11.47
CA SER A 315 6.97 5.89 -10.94
C SER A 315 6.03 6.65 -11.87
N GLU A 316 5.08 7.38 -11.31
CA GLU A 316 4.18 8.26 -12.09
C GLU A 316 4.92 9.39 -12.82
N TYR A 317 6.17 9.66 -12.46
CA TYR A 317 7.03 10.59 -13.19
C TYR A 317 7.63 9.99 -14.47
N ASP A 318 7.68 8.68 -14.58
CA ASP A 318 8.13 7.99 -15.78
C ASP A 318 7.09 8.12 -16.90
N PHE A 319 5.85 7.81 -16.60
CA PHE A 319 4.64 8.00 -17.43
C PHE A 319 3.40 7.75 -16.57
N SER A 320 2.23 8.16 -17.07
CA SER A 320 0.96 7.80 -16.43
C SER A 320 -0.14 7.75 -17.49
N PHE A 321 -0.97 6.70 -17.45
CA PHE A 321 -2.15 6.58 -18.32
C PHE A 321 -3.19 7.68 -18.09
N TYR A 322 -3.11 8.39 -16.97
CA TYR A 322 -4.00 9.53 -16.67
C TYR A 322 -3.51 10.86 -17.24
N ARG A 323 -2.28 10.95 -17.77
CA ARG A 323 -1.63 12.22 -18.11
C ARG A 323 -1.00 12.19 -19.48
N HIS A 324 -0.91 13.37 -20.12
CA HIS A 324 -0.04 13.55 -21.27
C HIS A 324 1.42 13.17 -20.95
N PRO A 325 2.19 12.60 -21.92
CA PRO A 325 1.89 12.55 -23.36
C PRO A 325 1.19 11.29 -23.86
N LEU A 326 0.77 10.35 -22.98
CA LEU A 326 0.17 9.09 -23.43
C LEU A 326 -1.15 9.31 -24.16
N GLN A 327 -1.31 8.65 -25.29
CA GLN A 327 -2.51 8.62 -26.08
C GLN A 327 -2.98 7.19 -26.29
N ILE A 328 -4.25 6.93 -26.07
CA ILE A 328 -4.87 5.62 -26.24
C ILE A 328 -5.88 5.72 -27.39
N LYS A 329 -5.65 4.96 -28.47
CA LYS A 329 -6.59 4.76 -29.55
C LYS A 329 -7.21 3.37 -29.42
N LYS A 330 -8.52 3.27 -29.59
CA LYS A 330 -9.27 2.03 -29.41
C LYS A 330 -10.27 1.84 -30.53
N GLU A 331 -10.36 0.61 -31.01
CA GLU A 331 -11.33 0.14 -32.00
C GLU A 331 -11.96 -1.14 -31.47
N ASN A 332 -13.29 -1.20 -31.44
CA ASN A 332 -14.07 -2.34 -30.93
C ASN A 332 -13.69 -2.79 -29.51
N ALA A 333 -13.20 -1.87 -28.70
CA ALA A 333 -12.83 -2.06 -27.30
C ALA A 333 -13.12 -0.83 -26.45
N ASP A 334 -13.40 -1.04 -25.17
CA ASP A 334 -13.38 0.03 -24.15
C ASP A 334 -12.13 -0.14 -23.30
N CYS A 335 -11.54 0.96 -22.88
CA CYS A 335 -10.39 0.92 -21.98
C CYS A 335 -10.42 2.12 -21.03
N TRP A 336 -9.97 1.91 -19.82
CA TRP A 336 -9.82 2.93 -18.78
C TRP A 336 -8.61 2.63 -17.91
N PRO A 337 -7.88 3.67 -17.48
CA PRO A 337 -6.78 3.52 -16.53
C PRO A 337 -7.32 3.09 -15.15
N THR A 338 -6.64 2.12 -14.52
CA THR A 338 -6.92 1.65 -13.16
C THR A 338 -5.85 2.16 -12.20
N LEU A 339 -4.60 2.16 -12.66
CA LEU A 339 -3.45 2.77 -12.00
C LEU A 339 -2.65 3.59 -13.03
N GLY A 340 -1.66 4.36 -12.59
CA GLY A 340 -0.83 5.14 -13.49
C GLY A 340 -0.13 4.33 -14.59
N ASN A 341 0.13 3.04 -14.33
CA ASN A 341 0.77 2.09 -15.26
C ASN A 341 -0.11 0.87 -15.61
N GLU A 342 -1.37 0.88 -15.22
CA GLU A 342 -2.32 -0.22 -15.49
C GLU A 342 -3.54 0.29 -16.24
N LEU A 343 -3.96 -0.48 -17.23
CA LEU A 343 -5.10 -0.21 -18.09
C LEU A 343 -6.00 -1.42 -18.17
N ASP A 344 -7.24 -1.28 -17.76
CA ASP A 344 -8.26 -2.30 -17.96
C ASP A 344 -8.93 -2.10 -19.31
N VAL A 345 -9.20 -3.22 -19.97
CA VAL A 345 -9.75 -3.26 -21.30
C VAL A 345 -10.88 -4.26 -21.39
N ILE A 346 -11.97 -3.89 -22.06
CA ILE A 346 -13.00 -4.81 -22.51
C ILE A 346 -12.99 -4.83 -24.05
N ALA A 347 -12.43 -5.86 -24.64
CA ALA A 347 -12.53 -6.13 -26.07
C ALA A 347 -13.95 -6.64 -26.38
N ARG A 348 -14.67 -5.93 -27.25
CA ARG A 348 -16.08 -6.22 -27.54
C ARG A 348 -16.29 -7.15 -28.72
N LYS A 349 -15.34 -7.16 -29.65
CA LYS A 349 -15.42 -7.92 -30.90
C LYS A 349 -14.08 -8.57 -31.27
N PRO A 350 -14.08 -9.63 -32.11
CA PRO A 350 -12.86 -10.30 -32.54
C PRO A 350 -11.85 -9.45 -33.32
N ASP A 351 -12.27 -8.33 -33.85
CA ASP A 351 -11.46 -7.38 -34.61
C ASP A 351 -11.04 -6.15 -33.79
N PHE A 352 -10.95 -6.33 -32.46
CA PHE A 352 -10.53 -5.24 -31.56
C PHE A 352 -9.08 -4.81 -31.79
N LYS A 353 -8.82 -3.53 -31.54
CA LYS A 353 -7.47 -2.97 -31.57
C LYS A 353 -7.31 -1.90 -30.53
N ILE A 354 -6.17 -1.96 -29.83
CA ILE A 354 -5.78 -0.95 -28.85
C ILE A 354 -4.37 -0.51 -29.19
N GLU A 355 -4.17 0.77 -29.38
CA GLU A 355 -2.86 1.37 -29.61
C GLU A 355 -2.57 2.39 -28.50
N VAL A 356 -1.42 2.25 -27.86
CA VAL A 356 -0.93 3.21 -26.88
C VAL A 356 0.39 3.79 -27.36
N SER A 357 0.48 5.11 -27.36
CA SER A 357 1.66 5.85 -27.81
C SER A 357 1.97 7.01 -26.88
N GLY A 358 3.18 7.56 -26.99
CA GLY A 358 3.63 8.70 -26.17
C GLY A 358 4.64 8.33 -25.08
N PHE A 359 5.12 7.07 -25.06
CA PHE A 359 6.22 6.65 -24.21
C PHE A 359 7.56 7.20 -24.74
N ASP A 360 8.57 7.31 -23.87
CA ASP A 360 9.90 7.70 -24.26
C ASP A 360 10.52 6.64 -25.22
N PRO A 361 10.84 7.01 -26.47
CA PRO A 361 11.34 6.08 -27.45
C PRO A 361 12.79 5.58 -27.17
N ASN A 362 13.51 6.24 -26.23
CA ASN A 362 14.87 5.89 -25.84
C ASN A 362 14.89 4.89 -24.65
N ARG A 363 13.74 4.50 -24.11
CA ARG A 363 13.62 3.56 -23.01
C ARG A 363 12.86 2.32 -23.43
N ASP A 364 13.38 1.16 -23.10
CA ASP A 364 12.70 -0.10 -23.38
C ASP A 364 11.44 -0.25 -22.52
N LEU A 365 10.31 -0.52 -23.17
CA LEU A 365 9.02 -0.71 -22.52
C LEU A 365 8.73 -2.20 -22.32
N ILE A 366 8.44 -2.59 -21.09
CA ILE A 366 7.94 -3.93 -20.74
C ILE A 366 6.43 -3.84 -20.63
N ILE A 367 5.73 -4.74 -21.32
CA ILE A 367 4.27 -4.79 -21.38
C ILE A 367 3.84 -6.21 -20.99
N GLU A 368 2.98 -6.31 -20.03
CA GLU A 368 2.31 -7.53 -19.62
C GLU A 368 0.80 -7.37 -19.85
N ALA A 369 0.19 -8.36 -20.48
CA ALA A 369 -1.26 -8.41 -20.62
C ALA A 369 -1.77 -9.80 -20.22
N GLN A 370 -2.85 -9.79 -19.45
CA GLN A 370 -3.53 -10.96 -18.92
C GLN A 370 -5.01 -10.89 -19.31
N SER A 371 -5.61 -12.04 -19.58
CA SER A 371 -7.05 -12.18 -19.89
C SER A 371 -7.72 -13.04 -18.85
#